data_7bf2aa01a57ba6dcfe9720644429a22c
#
_entry.id   7bf2aa01a57ba6dcfe9720644429a22c
#
_cell.length_a   1.000
_cell.length_b   1.000
_cell.length_c   1.000
_cell.angle_alpha   90.00
_cell.angle_beta   90.00
_cell.angle_gamma   90.00
#
_symmetry.space_group_name_H-M   'P 1'
#
loop_
_entity.id
_entity.type
_entity.pdbx_description
1 polymer ?
#
loop_
_entity_poly.entity_id
_entity_poly.type
_entity_poly.pdbx_seq_one_letter_code
_entity_poly.pdbx_strand_id
1 'polypeptide(L)'
;MRVEDFDFELPEELIAQTPLLDRTASRLMVVTPGSKNVEHHHFAHILDELQAGDCLVLNDTRVLPARLMGVKEETGAHIEVLLLKQMAGTDEWETLVKPAKRVKVGTVVTFGDGLLTATCTGELDHGGRTFEFKYNGIFYEILEQLGEMPLXXXXN
;
A
#
# COMPACT_ATOMS: atom_id res chain seq x y z
N MET A 1 6.61 14.90 24.90
CA MET A 1 6.89 15.23 23.48
C MET A 1 5.57 15.41 22.76
N ARG A 2 5.42 16.54 22.05
CA ARG A 2 4.18 16.84 21.36
C ARG A 2 4.36 16.72 19.86
N VAL A 3 3.27 16.55 19.13
CA VAL A 3 3.34 16.43 17.68
C VAL A 3 4.00 17.67 17.07
N GLU A 4 3.70 18.85 17.61
CA GLU A 4 4.28 20.10 17.11
C GLU A 4 5.80 20.14 17.24
N ASP A 5 6.39 19.35 18.14
CA ASP A 5 7.84 19.28 18.30
C ASP A 5 8.52 18.69 17.07
N PHE A 6 7.76 18.03 16.21
CA PHE A 6 8.26 17.38 14.99
C PHE A 6 7.87 18.15 13.73
N ASP A 7 7.25 19.30 13.89
CA ASP A 7 6.83 20.10 12.75
C ASP A 7 8.02 20.86 12.16
N PHE A 8 8.14 20.85 10.84
CA PHE A 8 9.21 21.57 10.15
C PHE A 8 8.78 21.87 8.73
N GLU A 9 9.45 22.81 8.12
CA GLU A 9 9.20 23.18 6.74
C GLU A 9 9.80 22.13 5.81
N LEU A 10 8.98 21.54 4.96
CA LEU A 10 9.44 20.55 3.98
C LEU A 10 9.09 21.04 2.58
N PRO A 11 10.05 21.67 1.90
CA PRO A 11 9.79 22.13 0.53
C PRO A 11 9.48 20.95 -0.40
N GLU A 12 8.52 21.17 -1.28
CA GLU A 12 8.02 20.12 -2.15
C GLU A 12 9.13 19.52 -3.03
N GLU A 13 10.08 20.36 -3.45
CA GLU A 13 11.16 19.89 -4.31
C GLU A 13 12.11 18.92 -3.62
N LEU A 14 12.02 18.81 -2.30
CA LEU A 14 12.85 17.83 -1.58
C LEU A 14 12.21 16.47 -1.49
N ILE A 15 10.98 16.33 -1.99
CA ILE A 15 10.28 15.06 -1.99
C ILE A 15 10.52 14.37 -3.33
N ALA A 16 11.24 13.25 -3.30
CA ALA A 16 11.57 12.53 -4.53
C ALA A 16 10.30 12.00 -5.20
N GLN A 17 10.24 12.13 -6.52
CA GLN A 17 9.09 11.68 -7.29
C GLN A 17 9.36 10.40 -8.07
N THR A 18 10.63 10.00 -8.19
CA THR A 18 11.00 8.78 -8.88
C THR A 18 12.12 8.08 -8.10
N PRO A 19 12.13 6.75 -8.12
CA PRO A 19 13.21 6.02 -7.46
C PRO A 19 14.49 6.06 -8.29
N LEU A 20 15.62 5.83 -7.63
CA LEU A 20 16.89 5.68 -8.32
C LEU A 20 16.94 4.30 -8.99
N LEU A 21 17.54 4.25 -10.18
CA LEU A 21 17.72 2.97 -10.86
C LEU A 21 18.66 2.06 -10.07
N ASP A 22 19.74 2.64 -9.55
CA ASP A 22 20.67 1.91 -8.67
C ASP A 22 20.31 2.25 -7.23
N ARG A 23 19.68 1.31 -6.55
CA ARG A 23 19.21 1.55 -5.19
C ARG A 23 20.34 1.77 -4.19
N THR A 24 21.53 1.26 -4.47
CA THR A 24 22.66 1.47 -3.58
C THR A 24 23.21 2.88 -3.65
N ALA A 25 22.80 3.64 -4.66
CA ALA A 25 23.20 5.05 -4.79
C ALA A 25 22.34 5.98 -3.94
N SER A 26 21.37 5.46 -3.23
CA SER A 26 20.55 6.28 -2.32
C SER A 26 21.43 6.91 -1.26
N ARG A 27 21.02 8.08 -0.79
CA ARG A 27 21.76 8.78 0.27
C ARG A 27 21.60 8.04 1.59
N LEU A 28 22.68 8.03 2.35
CA LEU A 28 22.71 7.41 3.69
C LEU A 28 23.15 8.46 4.69
N MET A 29 22.36 8.65 5.74
CA MET A 29 22.74 9.52 6.84
C MET A 29 23.17 8.64 8.01
N VAL A 30 24.36 8.88 8.53
CA VAL A 30 24.88 8.14 9.68
C VAL A 30 24.84 9.07 10.88
N VAL A 31 24.11 8.65 11.90
CA VAL A 31 23.93 9.42 13.14
C VAL A 31 24.48 8.61 14.29
N THR A 32 25.42 9.19 15.02
CA THR A 32 26.01 8.52 16.19
C THR A 32 25.33 9.06 17.45
N PRO A 33 24.75 8.20 18.29
CA PRO A 33 24.11 8.66 19.51
C PRO A 33 25.08 9.47 20.36
N GLY A 34 24.61 10.61 20.88
CA GLY A 34 25.42 11.48 21.70
C GLY A 34 26.31 12.43 20.95
N SER A 35 26.43 12.27 19.62
CA SER A 35 27.21 13.18 18.81
C SER A 35 26.28 14.20 18.15
N LYS A 36 26.78 15.42 17.99
CA LYS A 36 26.07 16.45 17.23
C LYS A 36 26.39 16.39 15.74
N ASN A 37 27.37 15.57 15.37
CA ASN A 37 27.80 15.49 13.98
C ASN A 37 27.03 14.38 13.26
N VAL A 38 26.67 14.68 12.03
CA VAL A 38 25.96 13.76 11.15
C VAL A 38 26.83 13.58 9.90
N GLU A 39 27.03 12.34 9.49
CA GLU A 39 27.78 12.05 8.27
C GLU A 39 26.82 11.74 7.14
N HIS A 40 27.23 12.10 5.93
CA HIS A 40 26.43 11.87 4.72
C HIS A 40 27.23 11.02 3.75
N HIS A 41 26.63 9.89 3.35
CA HIS A 41 27.26 8.92 2.45
C HIS A 41 26.20 8.42 1.46
N HIS A 42 26.57 7.45 0.64
CA HIS A 42 25.63 6.70 -0.17
C HIS A 42 25.36 5.35 0.48
N PHE A 43 24.25 4.73 0.14
CA PHE A 43 23.84 3.51 0.83
C PHE A 43 24.86 2.38 0.75
N ALA A 44 25.63 2.31 -0.36
CA ALA A 44 26.68 1.30 -0.46
C ALA A 44 27.68 1.36 0.70
N HIS A 45 27.82 2.53 1.34
CA HIS A 45 28.72 2.72 2.47
C HIS A 45 28.30 1.91 3.71
N ILE A 46 27.04 1.43 3.72
CA ILE A 46 26.52 0.73 4.91
C ILE A 46 27.41 -0.46 5.29
N LEU A 47 28.08 -1.06 4.30
CA LEU A 47 28.97 -2.19 4.58
C LEU A 47 30.13 -1.80 5.48
N ASP A 48 30.52 -0.53 5.44
CA ASP A 48 31.62 -0.04 6.30
C ASP A 48 31.14 0.24 7.72
N GLU A 49 29.83 0.30 7.94
CA GLU A 49 29.26 0.57 9.25
C GLU A 49 28.95 -0.70 10.03
N LEU A 50 29.06 -1.86 9.37
CA LEU A 50 28.68 -3.14 9.97
C LEU A 50 29.89 -3.99 10.24
N GLN A 51 29.84 -4.76 11.33
CA GLN A 51 30.91 -5.69 11.64
C GLN A 51 30.33 -6.99 12.20
N ALA A 52 31.18 -8.02 12.22
CA ALA A 52 30.73 -9.34 12.70
C ALA A 52 30.19 -9.20 14.14
N GLY A 53 29.03 -9.78 14.37
CA GLY A 53 28.35 -9.71 15.65
C GLY A 53 27.22 -8.69 15.71
N ASP A 54 27.16 -7.79 14.74
CA ASP A 54 26.04 -6.84 14.67
C ASP A 54 24.76 -7.55 14.27
N CYS A 55 23.63 -7.00 14.71
CA CYS A 55 22.32 -7.49 14.34
C CYS A 55 21.62 -6.43 13.50
N LEU A 56 21.37 -6.76 12.24
CA LEU A 56 20.69 -5.83 11.33
C LEU A 56 19.20 -6.17 11.27
N VAL A 57 18.37 -5.25 11.74
CA VAL A 57 16.92 -5.44 11.75
C VAL A 57 16.34 -4.80 10.50
N LEU A 58 15.64 -5.59 9.71
CA LEU A 58 15.07 -5.12 8.45
C LEU A 58 13.56 -5.32 8.45
N ASN A 59 12.88 -4.52 7.64
CA ASN A 59 11.46 -4.69 7.39
C ASN A 59 11.31 -5.40 6.05
N ASP A 60 10.83 -6.64 6.09
CA ASP A 60 10.59 -7.40 4.86
C ASP A 60 9.10 -7.52 4.53
N THR A 61 8.32 -6.61 5.07
CA THR A 61 6.89 -6.55 4.79
C THR A 61 6.66 -6.27 3.31
N ARG A 62 5.73 -6.99 2.71
CA ARG A 62 5.29 -6.72 1.34
C ARG A 62 4.01 -5.91 1.38
N VAL A 63 3.97 -4.86 0.57
CA VAL A 63 2.73 -4.10 0.40
C VAL A 63 1.86 -4.85 -0.58
N LEU A 64 0.63 -5.17 -0.17
CA LEU A 64 -0.31 -5.83 -1.07
C LEU A 64 -0.75 -4.87 -2.17
N PRO A 65 -0.88 -5.35 -3.42
CA PRO A 65 -1.50 -4.52 -4.46
C PRO A 65 -3.01 -4.51 -4.20
N ALA A 66 -3.41 -3.59 -3.34
CA ALA A 66 -4.75 -3.60 -2.74
C ALA A 66 -5.74 -2.65 -3.41
N ARG A 67 -5.30 -1.90 -4.42
CA ARG A 67 -6.16 -0.97 -5.14
C ARG A 67 -6.59 -1.63 -6.45
N LEU A 68 -7.88 -1.96 -6.55
CA LEU A 68 -8.40 -2.74 -7.67
C LEU A 68 -9.33 -1.88 -8.52
N MET A 69 -9.14 -1.96 -9.83
CA MET A 69 -9.99 -1.24 -10.77
C MET A 69 -10.87 -2.25 -11.48
N GLY A 70 -12.18 -2.16 -11.25
CA GLY A 70 -13.13 -3.11 -11.83
C GLY A 70 -14.30 -2.43 -12.50
N VAL A 71 -15.23 -3.24 -12.94
CA VAL A 71 -16.47 -2.73 -13.54
C VAL A 71 -17.68 -3.40 -12.90
N LYS A 72 -18.72 -2.61 -12.72
CA LYS A 72 -19.99 -3.10 -12.21
C LYS A 72 -20.59 -4.02 -13.29
N GLU A 73 -20.89 -5.25 -12.91
CA GLU A 73 -21.30 -6.26 -13.90
C GLU A 73 -22.54 -5.83 -14.67
N GLU A 74 -23.51 -5.25 -13.97
CA GLU A 74 -24.80 -4.92 -14.55
C GLU A 74 -24.73 -3.77 -15.55
N THR A 75 -23.92 -2.74 -15.26
CA THR A 75 -23.92 -1.50 -16.03
C THR A 75 -22.61 -1.19 -16.75
N GLY A 76 -21.52 -1.85 -16.38
CA GLY A 76 -20.22 -1.54 -16.92
C GLY A 76 -19.56 -0.31 -16.31
N ALA A 77 -20.19 0.27 -15.28
CA ALA A 77 -19.61 1.45 -14.63
C ALA A 77 -18.29 1.09 -13.95
N HIS A 78 -17.32 1.99 -14.05
CA HIS A 78 -16.01 1.79 -13.44
C HIS A 78 -16.09 1.97 -11.92
N ILE A 79 -15.54 1.02 -11.18
CA ILE A 79 -15.55 1.02 -9.72
C ILE A 79 -14.12 0.79 -9.23
N GLU A 80 -13.65 1.65 -8.36
CA GLU A 80 -12.38 1.47 -7.69
C GLU A 80 -12.64 0.87 -6.32
N VAL A 81 -11.92 -0.20 -5.98
CA VAL A 81 -12.06 -0.89 -4.69
C VAL A 81 -10.70 -0.94 -4.02
N LEU A 82 -10.62 -0.39 -2.81
CA LEU A 82 -9.40 -0.44 -2.02
C LEU A 82 -9.62 -1.42 -0.87
N LEU A 83 -8.82 -2.49 -0.85
CA LEU A 83 -8.90 -3.51 0.20
C LEU A 83 -8.33 -2.95 1.49
N LEU A 84 -9.06 -3.09 2.59
CA LEU A 84 -8.62 -2.61 3.89
C LEU A 84 -8.32 -3.74 4.87
N LYS A 85 -9.26 -4.66 5.07
CA LYS A 85 -9.13 -5.66 6.10
C LYS A 85 -9.88 -6.92 5.72
N GLN A 86 -9.21 -8.05 5.77
CA GLN A 86 -9.83 -9.35 5.55
C GLN A 86 -10.55 -9.80 6.82
N MET A 87 -11.77 -10.28 6.64
CA MET A 87 -12.50 -10.91 7.73
C MET A 87 -11.89 -12.29 7.96
N ALA A 88 -11.51 -12.56 9.20
CA ALA A 88 -10.70 -13.74 9.52
C ALA A 88 -11.31 -15.04 8.98
N GLY A 89 -10.52 -15.81 8.26
CA GLY A 89 -10.90 -17.12 7.76
C GLY A 89 -11.91 -17.12 6.63
N THR A 90 -12.10 -15.97 5.96
CA THR A 90 -13.09 -15.87 4.89
C THR A 90 -12.51 -15.17 3.68
N ASP A 91 -13.31 -15.16 2.59
CA ASP A 91 -13.00 -14.37 1.41
C ASP A 91 -13.72 -13.03 1.43
N GLU A 92 -14.17 -12.63 2.60
CA GLU A 92 -14.88 -11.36 2.77
C GLU A 92 -13.92 -10.29 3.29
N TRP A 93 -14.00 -9.09 2.68
CA TRP A 93 -13.10 -7.99 3.00
C TRP A 93 -13.88 -6.70 3.25
N GLU A 94 -13.40 -5.92 4.21
CA GLU A 94 -13.80 -4.53 4.33
C GLU A 94 -12.99 -3.73 3.31
N THR A 95 -13.67 -2.82 2.62
CA THR A 95 -13.06 -2.04 1.54
C THR A 95 -13.57 -0.61 1.57
N LEU A 96 -12.87 0.26 0.83
CA LEU A 96 -13.42 1.55 0.42
C LEU A 96 -13.68 1.46 -1.07
N VAL A 97 -14.81 2.04 -1.53
CA VAL A 97 -15.14 2.00 -2.94
C VAL A 97 -15.40 3.41 -3.47
N LYS A 98 -15.16 3.58 -4.75
CA LYS A 98 -15.34 4.88 -5.40
C LYS A 98 -15.87 4.66 -6.82
N PRO A 99 -17.01 5.22 -7.20
CA PRO A 99 -17.93 5.99 -6.37
C PRO A 99 -18.84 5.08 -5.53
N ALA A 100 -18.92 5.39 -4.23
CA ALA A 100 -19.63 4.52 -3.29
C ALA A 100 -21.13 4.46 -3.59
N LYS A 101 -21.71 5.53 -4.09
CA LYS A 101 -23.15 5.58 -4.36
C LYS A 101 -23.59 4.57 -5.42
N ARG A 102 -22.66 4.06 -6.22
CA ARG A 102 -22.99 3.08 -7.26
C ARG A 102 -22.93 1.64 -6.76
N VAL A 103 -22.51 1.44 -5.52
CA VAL A 103 -22.33 0.09 -4.98
C VAL A 103 -23.24 -0.10 -3.78
N LYS A 104 -24.22 -0.98 -3.95
CA LYS A 104 -25.19 -1.34 -2.92
C LYS A 104 -25.05 -2.83 -2.62
N VAL A 105 -25.67 -3.27 -1.53
CA VAL A 105 -25.68 -4.70 -1.21
C VAL A 105 -26.24 -5.47 -2.41
N GLY A 106 -25.52 -6.50 -2.83
CA GLY A 106 -25.89 -7.29 -4.00
C GLY A 106 -25.20 -6.87 -5.28
N THR A 107 -24.57 -5.70 -5.31
CA THR A 107 -23.82 -5.26 -6.49
C THR A 107 -22.65 -6.19 -6.74
N VAL A 108 -22.47 -6.58 -8.00
CA VAL A 108 -21.34 -7.43 -8.41
C VAL A 108 -20.37 -6.60 -9.23
N VAL A 109 -19.10 -6.65 -8.86
CA VAL A 109 -18.01 -5.97 -9.55
C VAL A 109 -17.04 -7.02 -10.05
N THR A 110 -16.62 -6.94 -11.32
CA THR A 110 -15.66 -7.87 -11.90
C THR A 110 -14.35 -7.14 -12.19
N PHE A 111 -13.27 -7.90 -12.07
CA PHE A 111 -11.91 -7.39 -12.28
C PHE A 111 -11.18 -8.32 -13.24
N GLY A 112 -10.41 -7.73 -14.16
CA GLY A 112 -9.59 -8.52 -15.07
C GLY A 112 -10.37 -9.49 -15.94
N ASP A 113 -11.49 -9.02 -16.48
CA ASP A 113 -12.36 -9.82 -17.34
C ASP A 113 -12.83 -11.12 -16.66
N GLY A 114 -13.16 -11.01 -15.39
CA GLY A 114 -13.73 -12.13 -14.63
C GLY A 114 -12.71 -12.95 -13.86
N LEU A 115 -11.45 -12.56 -13.89
CA LEU A 115 -10.42 -13.24 -13.09
C LEU A 115 -10.77 -13.19 -11.61
N LEU A 116 -11.40 -12.09 -11.18
CA LEU A 116 -11.84 -11.89 -9.80
C LEU A 116 -13.22 -11.26 -9.84
N THR A 117 -14.13 -11.77 -9.02
CA THR A 117 -15.48 -11.25 -8.92
C THR A 117 -15.78 -10.94 -7.46
N ALA A 118 -16.43 -9.81 -7.19
CA ALA A 118 -16.77 -9.40 -5.84
C ALA A 118 -18.23 -9.04 -5.74
N THR A 119 -18.91 -9.54 -4.72
CA THR A 119 -20.30 -9.20 -4.44
C THR A 119 -20.37 -8.39 -3.15
N CYS A 120 -21.01 -7.24 -3.21
CA CYS A 120 -21.17 -6.38 -2.04
C CYS A 120 -22.11 -7.04 -1.05
N THR A 121 -21.65 -7.26 0.17
CA THR A 121 -22.42 -7.91 1.22
C THR A 121 -22.90 -6.94 2.29
N GLY A 122 -22.36 -5.75 2.34
CA GLY A 122 -22.78 -4.77 3.34
C GLY A 122 -22.25 -3.39 3.04
N GLU A 123 -22.89 -2.38 3.64
CA GLU A 123 -22.46 -1.00 3.53
C GLU A 123 -21.93 -0.52 4.87
N LEU A 124 -20.81 0.19 4.83
CA LEU A 124 -20.18 0.77 6.01
C LEU A 124 -20.13 2.28 5.84
N ASP A 125 -19.75 2.98 6.91
CA ASP A 125 -19.67 4.45 6.89
C ASP A 125 -18.55 4.91 5.94
N HIS A 126 -18.69 6.15 5.46
CA HIS A 126 -17.65 6.87 4.70
C HIS A 126 -17.20 6.16 3.43
N GLY A 127 -18.17 5.58 2.72
CA GLY A 127 -17.88 4.92 1.45
C GLY A 127 -17.34 3.50 1.61
N GLY A 128 -17.42 2.96 2.82
CA GLY A 128 -16.99 1.59 3.08
C GLY A 128 -18.00 0.59 2.57
N ARG A 129 -17.50 -0.56 2.16
CA ARG A 129 -18.33 -1.69 1.74
C ARG A 129 -17.65 -2.97 2.16
N THR A 130 -18.44 -4.00 2.44
CA THR A 130 -17.87 -5.34 2.58
C THR A 130 -18.17 -6.09 1.28
N PHE A 131 -17.16 -6.83 0.82
CA PHE A 131 -17.28 -7.64 -0.39
C PHE A 131 -16.86 -9.08 -0.12
N GLU A 132 -17.59 -10.01 -0.71
CA GLU A 132 -17.18 -11.39 -0.77
C GLU A 132 -16.57 -11.64 -2.15
N PHE A 133 -15.34 -12.14 -2.18
CA PHE A 133 -14.60 -12.35 -3.42
C PHE A 133 -14.69 -13.80 -3.86
N LYS A 134 -14.81 -13.99 -5.17
CA LYS A 134 -14.78 -15.32 -5.80
C LYS A 134 -13.71 -15.35 -6.87
N TYR A 135 -12.94 -16.41 -6.89
CA TYR A 135 -11.77 -16.55 -7.78
C TYR A 135 -11.34 -17.99 -7.81
N ASN A 136 -10.50 -18.34 -8.78
CA ASN A 136 -9.85 -19.65 -8.85
C ASN A 136 -8.37 -19.48 -8.60
N GLY A 137 -7.82 -20.27 -7.69
CA GLY A 137 -6.40 -20.22 -7.39
C GLY A 137 -6.08 -19.48 -6.12
N ILE A 138 -4.95 -18.78 -6.13
CA ILE A 138 -4.44 -18.11 -4.94
C ILE A 138 -4.75 -16.62 -5.01
N PHE A 139 -5.47 -16.12 -4.01
CA PHE A 139 -5.95 -14.75 -3.99
C PHE A 139 -4.83 -13.72 -4.18
N TYR A 140 -3.74 -13.90 -3.47
CA TYR A 140 -2.66 -12.91 -3.53
C TYR A 140 -1.97 -12.88 -4.90
N GLU A 141 -1.92 -14.00 -5.60
CA GLU A 141 -1.39 -14.03 -6.96
C GLU A 141 -2.30 -13.29 -7.92
N ILE A 142 -3.61 -13.42 -7.72
CA ILE A 142 -4.58 -12.70 -8.54
C ILE A 142 -4.46 -11.20 -8.29
N LEU A 143 -4.30 -10.80 -7.04
CA LEU A 143 -4.10 -9.40 -6.72
C LEU A 143 -2.86 -8.82 -7.39
N GLU A 144 -1.78 -9.59 -7.43
CA GLU A 144 -0.54 -9.15 -8.08
C GLU A 144 -0.73 -8.90 -9.57
N GLN A 145 -1.62 -9.67 -10.20
CA GLN A 145 -1.92 -9.46 -11.62
C GLN A 145 -2.80 -8.24 -11.85
N LEU A 146 -3.71 -7.97 -10.94
CA LEU A 146 -4.76 -6.95 -11.13
C LEU A 146 -4.48 -5.63 -10.43
N GLY A 147 -3.87 -5.71 -9.24
CA GLY A 147 -3.86 -4.58 -8.33
C GLY A 147 -2.77 -3.58 -8.61
N GLU A 148 -2.98 -2.40 -8.07
CA GLU A 148 -1.95 -1.36 -8.01
C GLU A 148 -1.59 -1.16 -6.54
N MET A 149 -0.32 -0.94 -6.27
CA MET A 149 0.10 -0.67 -4.89
C MET A 149 -0.33 0.73 -4.48
N PRO A 150 -1.02 0.89 -3.31
CA PRO A 150 -1.35 2.23 -2.82
C PRO A 150 -0.06 2.94 -2.42
N LEU A 151 -0.16 4.22 -2.74
CA LEU A 151 0.97 5.01 -2.25
C LEU A 151 0.90 5.11 -0.74
N UNK A 152 2.26 4.71 -0.05
CA UNK A 152 2.36 4.73 1.37
C UNK A 152 2.15 6.10 1.83
N UNK A 153 1.79 6.21 2.89
CA UNK A 153 1.57 7.47 3.48
C UNK A 153 2.68 8.38 3.50
N UNK A 154 3.54 7.90 3.43
CA UNK A 154 4.74 8.57 3.39
C UNK A 154 5.11 9.08 2.05
N UNK A 155 4.54 8.79 1.44
CA UNK A 155 4.76 9.08 0.08
C UNK A 155 3.94 10.18 -0.40
N ASN A 156 3.12 10.67 0.40
CA ASN A 156 2.34 11.85 0.04
C ASN A 156 2.71 13.03 0.88
#